data_a9aa74eadee46a7c925f9afd4686ebc9
#
_entry.id   a9aa74eadee46a7c925f9afd4686ebc9
#
_cell.length_a   1.000
_cell.length_b   1.000
_cell.length_c   1.000
_cell.angle_alpha   90.00
_cell.angle_beta   90.00
_cell.angle_gamma   90.00
#
_symmetry.space_group_name_H-M   'P 1'
#
loop_
_entity.id
_entity.type
_entity.pdbx_description
1 polymer ?
#
loop_
_entity_poly.entity_id
_entity_poly.type
_entity_poly.pdbx_seq_one_letter_code
_entity_poly.pdbx_strand_id
1 'polypeptide(L)'
;MFRAGCFTPEERQDLIAKGGKAMVLSRWLDRDGKVLSCPGHYVVATPMETMRHAAWSIGICSAADRAEAVLATLRGGYLNALVVDESLALALLDDKNVL
;
A
#
# COMPACT_ATOMS: atom_id res chain seq x y z
N MET A 1 3.68 -12.96 7.15
CA MET A 1 3.61 -12.21 7.88
C MET A 1 2.37 -12.06 8.52
N PHE A 2 1.68 -12.13 8.18
CA PHE A 2 0.67 -11.96 8.71
C PHE A 2 0.39 -12.79 9.67
N ARG A 3 0.99 -13.76 9.70
CA ARG A 3 0.72 -14.51 10.59
C ARG A 3 1.11 -13.96 11.78
N ALA A 4 1.82 -13.04 11.90
CA ALA A 4 2.14 -12.42 13.12
C ALA A 4 0.90 -12.01 13.85
N GLY A 5 -0.23 -12.31 13.34
CA GLY A 5 -1.45 -12.06 14.04
C GLY A 5 -1.84 -10.61 14.11
N CYS A 6 -1.35 -9.83 13.19
CA CYS A 6 -1.65 -8.42 13.19
C CYS A 6 -3.13 -8.16 12.98
N PHE A 7 -3.78 -8.96 12.14
CA PHE A 7 -5.20 -8.78 11.85
C PHE A 7 -5.90 -10.12 11.79
N THR A 8 -7.07 -10.19 12.38
CA THR A 8 -7.92 -11.38 12.25
C THR A 8 -8.54 -11.40 10.86
N PRO A 9 -9.06 -12.56 10.41
CA PRO A 9 -9.77 -12.60 9.13
C PRO A 9 -10.93 -11.61 9.07
N GLU A 10 -11.66 -11.43 10.17
CA GLU A 10 -12.77 -10.48 10.21
C GLU A 10 -12.28 -9.05 10.07
N GLU A 11 -11.18 -8.71 10.74
CA GLU A 11 -10.60 -7.38 10.63
C GLU A 11 -10.12 -7.10 9.22
N ARG A 12 -9.51 -8.11 8.57
CA ARG A 12 -9.06 -7.96 7.19
C ARG A 12 -10.23 -7.71 6.25
N GLN A 13 -11.31 -8.48 6.42
CA GLN A 13 -12.49 -8.27 5.59
C GLN A 13 -13.11 -6.90 5.80
N ASP A 14 -13.14 -6.43 7.04
CA ASP A 14 -13.64 -5.11 7.34
C ASP A 14 -12.79 -4.02 6.66
N LEU A 15 -11.48 -4.16 6.72
CA LEU A 15 -10.58 -3.21 6.06
C LEU A 15 -10.75 -3.24 4.55
N ILE A 16 -10.92 -4.41 3.96
CA ILE A 16 -11.19 -4.52 2.52
C ILE A 16 -12.52 -3.87 2.18
N ALA A 17 -13.54 -4.08 3.01
CA ALA A 17 -14.85 -3.47 2.80
C ALA A 17 -14.79 -1.93 2.90
N LYS A 18 -13.86 -1.41 3.68
CA LYS A 18 -13.64 0.03 3.78
C LYS A 18 -12.80 0.59 2.64
N GLY A 19 -12.44 -0.25 1.68
CA GLY A 19 -11.67 0.19 0.53
C GLY A 19 -10.18 -0.06 0.61
N GLY A 20 -9.73 -0.96 1.48
CA GLY A 20 -8.31 -1.28 1.61
C GLY A 20 -7.76 -1.89 0.33
N LYS A 21 -6.68 -1.32 -0.20
CA LYS A 21 -6.05 -1.76 -1.44
C LYS A 21 -4.59 -2.15 -1.25
N ALA A 22 -3.95 -1.67 -0.21
CA ALA A 22 -2.53 -1.93 0.01
C ALA A 22 -2.24 -1.98 1.50
N MET A 23 -1.13 -2.61 1.86
CA MET A 23 -0.63 -2.57 3.22
C MET A 23 0.85 -2.20 3.17
N VAL A 24 1.22 -1.13 3.84
CA VAL A 24 2.58 -0.62 3.87
C VAL A 24 2.96 -0.39 5.32
N LEU A 25 4.07 -0.97 5.78
CA LEU A 25 4.52 -0.85 7.16
C LEU A 25 3.39 -1.18 8.14
N SER A 26 2.66 -2.25 7.84
CA SER A 26 1.53 -2.73 8.65
C SER A 26 0.32 -1.79 8.70
N ARG A 27 0.28 -0.76 7.86
CA ARG A 27 -0.88 0.11 7.75
C ARG A 27 -1.61 -0.17 6.45
N TRP A 28 -2.94 -0.21 6.53
CA TRP A 28 -3.77 -0.38 5.35
C TRP A 28 -4.05 0.97 4.71
N LEU A 29 -3.98 0.99 3.39
CA LEU A 29 -4.25 2.19 2.60
C LEU A 29 -5.44 1.96 1.70
N ASP A 30 -6.24 3.00 1.47
CA ASP A 30 -7.28 2.95 0.46
C ASP A 30 -6.67 3.28 -0.92
N ARG A 31 -7.50 3.36 -1.95
CA ARG A 31 -7.01 3.59 -3.31
C ARG A 31 -6.29 4.93 -3.48
N ASP A 32 -6.57 5.89 -2.63
CA ASP A 32 -5.95 7.22 -2.68
C ASP A 32 -4.74 7.33 -1.77
N GLY A 33 -4.37 6.26 -1.09
CA GLY A 33 -3.22 6.24 -0.21
C GLY A 33 -3.50 6.73 1.19
N LYS A 34 -4.78 6.88 1.56
CA LYS A 34 -5.12 7.28 2.93
C LYS A 34 -5.04 6.08 3.85
N VAL A 35 -4.52 6.29 5.05
CA VAL A 35 -4.42 5.22 6.05
C VAL A 35 -5.80 4.94 6.62
N LEU A 36 -6.19 3.67 6.58
CA LEU A 36 -7.45 3.22 7.18
C LEU A 36 -7.21 2.85 8.62
N SER A 37 -8.12 3.24 9.51
CA SER A 37 -7.98 2.92 10.91
C SER A 37 -8.58 1.55 11.20
N CYS A 38 -7.98 0.86 12.16
CA CYS A 38 -8.50 -0.40 12.66
C CYS A 38 -8.55 -0.28 14.19
N PRO A 39 -9.74 -0.11 14.78
CA PRO A 39 -9.85 0.08 16.21
C PRO A 39 -9.17 -1.03 16.99
N GLY A 40 -8.48 -0.67 18.05
CA GLY A 40 -7.79 -1.65 18.88
C GLY A 40 -6.43 -2.07 18.41
N HIS A 41 -5.97 -1.55 17.27
CA HIS A 41 -4.64 -1.87 16.76
C HIS A 41 -3.69 -0.70 16.89
N TYR A 42 -2.48 -1.00 17.31
CA TYR A 42 -1.39 -0.05 17.34
C TYR A 42 -0.28 -0.57 16.46
N VAL A 43 0.37 0.30 15.73
CA VAL A 43 1.47 -0.07 14.87
C VAL A 43 2.75 0.55 15.42
N VAL A 44 3.72 -0.31 15.70
CA VAL A 44 5.04 0.15 16.14
C VAL A 44 5.96 0.00 14.93
N ALA A 45 6.09 1.06 14.16
CA ALA A 45 6.89 1.08 12.94
C ALA A 45 7.19 2.53 12.59
N THR A 46 8.03 2.72 11.57
CA THR A 46 8.34 4.06 11.09
C THR A 46 7.06 4.81 10.74
N PRO A 47 6.91 6.06 11.19
CA PRO A 47 5.74 6.84 10.80
C PRO A 47 5.65 6.99 9.29
N MET A 48 4.44 6.97 8.75
CA MET A 48 4.23 7.09 7.30
C MET A 48 4.76 8.41 6.76
N GLU A 49 4.68 9.49 7.54
CA GLU A 49 5.20 10.78 7.10
C GLU A 49 6.70 10.74 6.83
N THR A 50 7.44 9.90 7.54
CA THR A 50 8.87 9.76 7.30
C THR A 50 9.13 9.28 5.86
N MET A 51 8.29 8.40 5.34
CA MET A 51 8.43 7.95 3.96
C MET A 51 8.21 9.08 2.96
N ARG A 52 7.24 9.94 3.23
CA ARG A 52 6.95 11.07 2.34
C ARG A 52 8.10 12.06 2.25
N HIS A 53 8.85 12.20 3.33
CA HIS A 53 9.93 13.18 3.40
C HIS A 53 11.31 12.58 3.14
N ALA A 54 11.39 11.29 2.89
CA ALA A 54 12.67 10.66 2.59
C ALA A 54 13.16 11.10 1.21
N ALA A 55 14.45 11.36 1.08
CA ALA A 55 15.04 11.70 -0.21
C ALA A 55 14.81 10.58 -1.23
N TRP A 56 14.94 9.33 -0.79
CA TRP A 56 14.65 8.16 -1.61
C TRP A 56 13.73 7.22 -0.84
N SER A 57 12.60 6.93 -1.41
CA SER A 57 11.67 5.92 -0.91
C SER A 57 11.35 5.02 -2.07
N ILE A 58 11.98 3.86 -2.10
CA ILE A 58 11.97 2.98 -3.26
C ILE A 58 11.09 1.77 -2.99
N GLY A 59 10.11 1.54 -3.86
CA GLY A 59 9.28 0.35 -3.81
C GLY A 59 9.80 -0.68 -4.80
N ILE A 60 9.87 -1.94 -4.37
CA ILE A 60 10.26 -3.05 -5.23
C ILE A 60 9.11 -4.04 -5.22
N CYS A 61 8.56 -4.32 -6.39
CA CYS A 61 7.39 -5.16 -6.48
C CYS A 61 7.32 -5.83 -7.85
N SER A 62 6.63 -6.96 -7.92
CA SER A 62 6.45 -7.67 -9.19
C SER A 62 5.03 -8.22 -9.26
N ALA A 63 4.61 -8.56 -10.47
CA ALA A 63 3.33 -9.16 -10.82
C ALA A 63 2.22 -8.13 -11.02
N ALA A 64 1.49 -8.34 -12.10
CA ALA A 64 0.46 -7.38 -12.55
C ALA A 64 -0.67 -7.21 -11.55
N ASP A 65 -0.97 -8.23 -10.75
CA ASP A 65 -2.05 -8.16 -9.77
C ASP A 65 -1.75 -7.24 -8.58
N ARG A 66 -0.54 -6.70 -8.52
CA ARG A 66 -0.17 -5.74 -7.48
C ARG A 66 -0.38 -4.29 -7.89
N ALA A 67 -0.90 -4.06 -9.10
CA ALA A 67 -1.02 -2.69 -9.63
C ALA A 67 -1.86 -1.77 -8.74
N GLU A 68 -3.00 -2.23 -8.24
CA GLU A 68 -3.83 -1.40 -7.37
C GLU A 68 -3.11 -0.99 -6.09
N ALA A 69 -2.38 -1.93 -5.49
CA ALA A 69 -1.65 -1.64 -4.26
C ALA A 69 -0.52 -0.63 -4.50
N VAL A 70 0.18 -0.78 -5.61
CA VAL A 70 1.26 0.13 -5.97
C VAL A 70 0.70 1.53 -6.26
N LEU A 71 -0.41 1.62 -6.99
CA LEU A 71 -1.02 2.92 -7.27
C LEU A 71 -1.49 3.62 -6.01
N ALA A 72 -2.09 2.89 -5.08
CA ALA A 72 -2.51 3.46 -3.80
C ALA A 72 -1.32 4.04 -3.05
N THR A 73 -0.20 3.32 -3.03
CA THR A 73 1.00 3.76 -2.34
C THR A 73 1.61 5.01 -3.00
N LEU A 74 1.59 5.03 -4.34
CA LEU A 74 2.07 6.21 -5.08
C LEU A 74 1.17 7.42 -4.84
N ARG A 75 -0.15 7.22 -4.87
CA ARG A 75 -1.08 8.33 -4.65
C ARG A 75 -0.95 8.91 -3.26
N GLY A 76 -0.59 8.11 -2.28
CA GLY A 76 -0.35 8.59 -0.93
C GLY A 76 0.95 9.37 -0.79
N GLY A 77 1.81 9.36 -1.80
CA GLY A 77 3.09 10.07 -1.75
C GLY A 77 4.16 9.36 -0.96
N TYR A 78 4.00 8.05 -0.73
CA TYR A 78 4.93 7.31 0.13
C TYR A 78 6.14 6.76 -0.62
N LEU A 79 6.10 6.74 -1.95
CA LEU A 79 7.20 6.26 -2.77
C LEU A 79 7.56 7.33 -3.79
N ASN A 80 8.84 7.44 -4.11
CA ASN A 80 9.30 8.32 -5.18
C ASN A 80 10.14 7.59 -6.22
N ALA A 81 10.26 6.27 -6.10
CA ALA A 81 10.91 5.45 -7.11
C ALA A 81 10.35 4.03 -7.04
N LEU A 82 10.32 3.35 -8.18
CA LEU A 82 9.82 1.99 -8.25
C LEU A 82 10.77 1.11 -9.05
N VAL A 83 10.91 -0.13 -8.60
CA VAL A 83 11.55 -1.19 -9.36
C VAL A 83 10.50 -2.28 -9.53
N VAL A 84 10.06 -2.49 -10.77
CA VAL A 84 8.97 -3.42 -11.07
C VAL A 84 9.35 -4.28 -12.28
N ASP A 85 8.68 -5.43 -12.42
CA ASP A 85 8.85 -6.24 -13.61
C ASP A 85 7.98 -5.68 -14.75
N GLU A 86 8.15 -6.24 -15.95
CA GLU A 86 7.44 -5.75 -17.12
C GLU A 86 5.92 -5.89 -16.97
N SER A 87 5.46 -7.01 -16.43
CA SER A 87 4.01 -7.23 -16.31
C SER A 87 3.36 -6.21 -15.41
N LEU A 88 4.01 -5.86 -14.31
CA LEU A 88 3.48 -4.84 -13.40
C LEU A 88 3.58 -3.45 -14.03
N ALA A 89 4.67 -3.16 -14.72
CA ALA A 89 4.83 -1.88 -15.40
C ALA A 89 3.72 -1.67 -16.43
N LEU A 90 3.42 -2.69 -17.22
CA LEU A 90 2.34 -2.60 -18.20
C LEU A 90 0.98 -2.42 -17.54
N ALA A 91 0.73 -3.13 -16.46
CA ALA A 91 -0.52 -2.98 -15.73
C ALA A 91 -0.69 -1.58 -15.15
N LEU A 92 0.38 -0.98 -14.67
CA LEU A 92 0.35 0.38 -14.15
C LEU A 92 0.05 1.39 -15.26
N LEU A 93 0.64 1.19 -16.43
CA LEU A 93 0.44 2.10 -17.56
C LEU A 93 -0.94 1.96 -18.21
N ASP A 94 -1.56 0.78 -18.06
CA ASP A 94 -2.89 0.57 -18.61
C ASP A 94 -3.98 1.20 -17.76
N ASP A 95 -3.71 1.53 -16.52
CA ASP A 95 -4.69 2.13 -15.64
C ASP A 95 -4.96 3.56 -16.09
N LYS A 96 -6.20 3.85 -16.46
CA LYS A 96 -6.56 5.18 -16.93
C LYS A 96 -6.48 6.24 -15.86
N ASN A 97 -6.36 5.82 -14.61
CA ASN A 97 -6.27 6.74 -13.49
C ASN A 97 -4.85 6.84 -12.96
N VAL A 98 -3.89 6.43 -13.76
CA VAL A 98 -2.51 6.52 -13.36
C VAL A 98 -2.14 7.97 -13.21
N LEU A 99 -1.77 8.35 -12.02
CA LEU A 99 -1.27 9.69 -11.71
C LEU A 99 -2.12 10.83 -12.27
#